data_2ed2efd6b43c51ea41d5b5a359077bb2
#
_entry.id   2ed2efd6b43c51ea41d5b5a359077bb2
#
_cell.length_a   1.000
_cell.length_b   1.000
_cell.length_c   1.000
_cell.angle_alpha   90.00
_cell.angle_beta   90.00
_cell.angle_gamma   90.00
#
_symmetry.space_group_name_H-M   'P 1'
#
loop_
_entity.id
_entity.type
_entity.pdbx_description
1 polymer ?
#
loop_
_entity_poly.entity_id
_entity_poly.type
_entity_poly.pdbx_seq_one_letter_code
_entity_poly.pdbx_strand_id
1 'polypeptide(L)'
;MRFLALLLIAAALQAQAPAPSADPNLKSIGTMSEVMIDIIFPTSNEIFYVGREEKKSLKDWEDLTNNALMLAESANLLMAPNRAKDNGRWMKDAKLLLDVGTKAFAFAKAKDLDGLKSLNDDLYEACQSCHVDYRPGYKRRP
;
A
#
# COMPACT_ATOMS: atom_id res chain seq x y z
N MET A 1 49.14 2.75 -33.39
CA MET A 1 48.95 2.72 -31.94
C MET A 1 47.45 2.78 -31.68
N ARG A 2 46.82 1.66 -31.30
CA ARG A 2 45.37 1.57 -30.98
C ARG A 2 45.24 1.49 -29.46
N PHE A 3 44.68 2.58 -28.87
CA PHE A 3 44.36 2.59 -27.44
C PHE A 3 43.01 1.89 -27.24
N LEU A 4 43.01 0.73 -26.62
CA LEU A 4 41.83 0.04 -26.14
C LEU A 4 41.42 0.64 -24.80
N ALA A 5 40.35 1.43 -24.78
CA ALA A 5 39.76 1.95 -23.55
C ALA A 5 38.87 0.84 -22.94
N LEU A 6 39.34 0.24 -21.83
CA LEU A 6 38.57 -0.69 -21.00
C LEU A 6 37.56 0.12 -20.15
N LEU A 7 36.30 0.09 -20.53
CA LEU A 7 35.17 0.60 -19.72
C LEU A 7 34.89 -0.44 -18.59
N LEU A 8 35.32 -0.13 -17.38
CA LEU A 8 34.92 -0.83 -16.15
C LEU A 8 33.49 -0.42 -15.78
N ILE A 9 32.53 -1.27 -16.07
CA ILE A 9 31.14 -1.12 -15.57
C ILE A 9 31.16 -1.59 -14.11
N ALA A 10 31.18 -0.64 -13.18
CA ALA A 10 30.95 -0.92 -11.78
C ALA A 10 29.44 -1.18 -11.56
N ALA A 11 29.06 -2.46 -11.43
CA ALA A 11 27.74 -2.85 -10.99
C ALA A 11 27.58 -2.44 -9.52
N ALA A 12 26.88 -1.35 -9.26
CA ALA A 12 26.50 -0.97 -7.91
C ALA A 12 25.51 -2.00 -7.35
N LEU A 13 25.98 -2.90 -6.50
CA LEU A 13 25.12 -3.74 -5.66
C LEU A 13 24.34 -2.80 -4.72
N GLN A 14 23.07 -2.56 -5.02
CA GLN A 14 22.20 -1.85 -4.09
C GLN A 14 21.90 -2.81 -2.93
N ALA A 15 22.63 -2.67 -1.84
CA ALA A 15 22.34 -3.37 -0.60
C ALA A 15 20.98 -2.89 -0.09
N GLN A 16 20.00 -3.80 -0.09
CA GLN A 16 18.69 -3.53 0.53
C GLN A 16 18.89 -3.32 2.04
N ALA A 17 18.25 -2.27 2.58
CA ALA A 17 18.28 -2.04 4.02
C ALA A 17 17.70 -3.28 4.75
N PRO A 18 18.32 -3.72 5.86
CA PRO A 18 17.88 -4.90 6.59
C PRO A 18 16.42 -4.73 7.06
N ALA A 19 15.68 -5.83 7.14
CA ALA A 19 14.33 -5.84 7.70
C ALA A 19 14.36 -5.42 9.20
N PRO A 20 13.26 -4.81 9.70
CA PRO A 20 13.14 -4.51 11.12
C PRO A 20 13.30 -5.79 11.96
N SER A 21 13.92 -5.68 13.12
CA SER A 21 14.01 -6.82 14.06
C SER A 21 12.61 -7.20 14.54
N ALA A 22 12.30 -8.52 14.54
CA ALA A 22 11.02 -9.01 15.05
C ALA A 22 10.79 -8.59 16.52
N ASP A 23 9.59 -8.08 16.81
CA ASP A 23 9.15 -7.80 18.18
C ASP A 23 8.48 -9.07 18.75
N PRO A 24 8.98 -9.64 19.87
CA PRO A 24 8.42 -10.86 20.45
C PRO A 24 6.98 -10.69 20.98
N ASN A 25 6.54 -9.46 21.22
CA ASN A 25 5.19 -9.14 21.68
C ASN A 25 4.17 -9.03 20.54
N LEU A 26 4.63 -8.94 19.28
CA LEU A 26 3.77 -8.85 18.11
C LEU A 26 3.68 -10.22 17.44
N LYS A 27 2.43 -10.69 17.24
CA LYS A 27 2.16 -11.90 16.46
C LYS A 27 1.50 -11.55 15.14
N SER A 28 2.05 -12.05 14.06
CA SER A 28 1.37 -12.07 12.76
C SER A 28 0.36 -13.22 12.76
N ILE A 29 -0.94 -12.92 12.82
CA ILE A 29 -1.98 -13.97 12.88
C ILE A 29 -2.21 -14.56 11.49
N GLY A 30 -2.52 -13.70 10.52
CA GLY A 30 -2.70 -14.13 9.13
C GLY A 30 -1.41 -14.05 8.31
N THR A 31 -1.37 -14.80 7.23
CA THR A 31 -0.35 -14.70 6.18
C THR A 31 -0.43 -13.35 5.47
N MET A 32 0.61 -13.00 4.72
CA MET A 32 0.57 -11.80 3.87
C MET A 32 -0.56 -11.87 2.84
N SER A 33 -0.82 -13.05 2.28
CA SER A 33 -1.91 -13.26 1.31
C SER A 33 -3.28 -13.00 1.94
N GLU A 34 -3.53 -13.49 3.15
CA GLU A 34 -4.79 -13.25 3.87
C GLU A 34 -4.96 -11.76 4.20
N VAL A 35 -3.91 -11.06 4.64
CA VAL A 35 -3.98 -9.60 4.86
C VAL A 35 -4.33 -8.87 3.56
N MET A 36 -3.74 -9.28 2.43
CA MET A 36 -4.04 -8.65 1.13
C MET A 36 -5.46 -8.96 0.66
N ILE A 37 -5.91 -10.22 0.76
CA ILE A 37 -7.19 -10.66 0.18
C ILE A 37 -8.37 -10.32 1.09
N ASP A 38 -8.20 -10.49 2.41
CA ASP A 38 -9.33 -10.43 3.34
C ASP A 38 -9.47 -9.06 4.02
N ILE A 39 -8.42 -8.23 3.98
CA ILE A 39 -8.44 -6.89 4.59
C ILE A 39 -8.24 -5.81 3.54
N ILE A 40 -7.08 -5.79 2.86
CA ILE A 40 -6.71 -4.65 1.99
C ILE A 40 -7.56 -4.61 0.72
N PHE A 41 -7.78 -5.75 0.08
CA PHE A 41 -8.54 -5.81 -1.17
C PHE A 41 -10.00 -5.35 -1.01
N PRO A 42 -10.81 -5.86 -0.07
CA PRO A 42 -12.18 -5.40 0.07
C PRO A 42 -12.27 -3.93 0.48
N THR A 43 -11.43 -3.48 1.40
CA THR A 43 -11.45 -2.08 1.86
C THR A 43 -10.99 -1.09 0.78
N SER A 44 -9.97 -1.45 -0.01
CA SER A 44 -9.53 -0.63 -1.14
C SER A 44 -10.57 -0.58 -2.26
N ASN A 45 -11.31 -1.68 -2.52
CA ASN A 45 -12.37 -1.70 -3.51
C ASN A 45 -13.49 -0.70 -3.19
N GLU A 46 -13.87 -0.56 -1.92
CA GLU A 46 -14.87 0.42 -1.51
C GLU A 46 -14.45 1.86 -1.86
N ILE A 47 -13.16 2.16 -1.78
CA ILE A 47 -12.61 3.47 -2.15
C ILE A 47 -12.51 3.60 -3.68
N PHE A 48 -11.95 2.59 -4.39
CA PHE A 48 -11.82 2.62 -5.84
C PHE A 48 -13.16 2.80 -6.56
N TYR A 49 -14.21 2.19 -6.03
CA TYR A 49 -15.52 2.15 -6.68
C TYR A 49 -16.55 3.06 -6.04
N VAL A 50 -16.14 3.95 -5.14
CA VAL A 50 -17.02 4.88 -4.41
C VAL A 50 -17.93 5.71 -5.33
N GLY A 51 -17.49 6.00 -6.54
CA GLY A 51 -18.26 6.77 -7.54
C GLY A 51 -19.26 5.96 -8.36
N ARG A 52 -19.29 4.62 -8.24
CA ARG A 52 -20.20 3.77 -9.01
C ARG A 52 -21.62 3.76 -8.45
N GLU A 53 -21.74 3.90 -7.16
CA GLU A 53 -23.01 3.95 -6.45
C GLU A 53 -23.10 5.26 -5.68
N GLU A 54 -24.27 5.89 -5.74
CA GLU A 54 -24.51 7.09 -4.99
C GLU A 54 -24.72 6.75 -3.50
N LYS A 55 -23.80 7.21 -2.64
CA LYS A 55 -23.91 7.04 -1.17
C LYS A 55 -24.95 8.03 -0.63
N LYS A 56 -26.14 7.53 -0.33
CA LYS A 56 -27.30 8.36 0.05
C LYS A 56 -27.64 8.26 1.52
N SER A 57 -27.40 7.11 2.17
CA SER A 57 -27.79 6.87 3.55
C SER A 57 -26.66 7.20 4.54
N LEU A 58 -27.02 7.42 5.80
CA LEU A 58 -26.04 7.55 6.88
C LEU A 58 -25.22 6.27 7.04
N LYS A 59 -25.89 5.12 6.83
CA LYS A 59 -25.22 3.81 6.92
C LYS A 59 -24.15 3.64 5.84
N ASP A 60 -24.40 4.07 4.61
CA ASP A 60 -23.40 3.98 3.53
C ASP A 60 -22.14 4.77 3.87
N TRP A 61 -22.30 5.96 4.47
CA TRP A 61 -21.17 6.76 4.92
C TRP A 61 -20.44 6.16 6.12
N GLU A 62 -21.16 5.52 7.03
CA GLU A 62 -20.56 4.79 8.16
C GLU A 62 -19.73 3.60 7.66
N ASP A 63 -20.29 2.77 6.78
CA ASP A 63 -19.60 1.63 6.20
C ASP A 63 -18.35 2.08 5.42
N LEU A 64 -18.46 3.15 4.63
CA LEU A 64 -17.34 3.71 3.89
C LEU A 64 -16.25 4.27 4.83
N THR A 65 -16.65 4.93 5.91
CA THR A 65 -15.72 5.43 6.93
C THR A 65 -14.97 4.28 7.60
N ASN A 66 -15.67 3.20 7.94
CA ASN A 66 -15.06 2.00 8.54
C ASN A 66 -14.08 1.33 7.57
N ASN A 67 -14.44 1.18 6.30
CA ASN A 67 -13.56 0.63 5.28
C ASN A 67 -12.31 1.49 5.06
N ALA A 68 -12.45 2.80 5.04
CA ALA A 68 -11.32 3.71 4.90
C ALA A 68 -10.37 3.66 6.12
N LEU A 69 -10.92 3.56 7.34
CA LEU A 69 -10.15 3.34 8.55
C LEU A 69 -9.38 2.01 8.48
N MET A 70 -10.05 0.92 8.14
CA MET A 70 -9.42 -0.40 8.00
C MET A 70 -8.31 -0.39 6.95
N LEU A 71 -8.50 0.31 5.83
CA LEU A 71 -7.48 0.47 4.80
C LEU A 71 -6.24 1.19 5.36
N ALA A 72 -6.42 2.31 6.06
CA ALA A 72 -5.33 3.05 6.68
C ALA A 72 -4.58 2.19 7.73
N GLU A 73 -5.30 1.54 8.64
CA GLU A 73 -4.71 0.70 9.68
C GLU A 73 -4.03 -0.55 9.11
N SER A 74 -4.50 -1.09 7.98
CA SER A 74 -3.84 -2.21 7.32
C SER A 74 -2.41 -1.91 6.88
N ALA A 75 -2.09 -0.66 6.56
CA ALA A 75 -0.73 -0.23 6.26
C ALA A 75 0.20 -0.36 7.48
N ASN A 76 -0.30 -0.11 8.70
CA ASN A 76 0.44 -0.35 9.94
C ASN A 76 0.74 -1.84 10.12
N LEU A 77 -0.18 -2.73 9.72
CA LEU A 77 0.07 -4.18 9.72
C LEU A 77 1.21 -4.56 8.77
N LEU A 78 1.33 -3.91 7.61
CA LEU A 78 2.42 -4.14 6.66
C LEU A 78 3.77 -3.66 7.19
N MET A 79 3.77 -2.58 7.95
CA MET A 79 4.98 -1.98 8.56
C MET A 79 5.41 -2.68 9.85
N ALA A 80 4.58 -3.55 10.41
CA ALA A 80 4.93 -4.28 11.63
C ALA A 80 6.23 -5.09 11.44
N PRO A 81 7.16 -5.11 12.42
CA PRO A 81 8.45 -5.77 12.30
C PRO A 81 8.38 -7.24 11.85
N ASN A 82 7.31 -7.95 12.23
CA ASN A 82 7.11 -9.36 11.88
C ASN A 82 6.56 -9.57 10.45
N ARG A 83 6.26 -8.48 9.70
CA ARG A 83 5.72 -8.51 8.35
C ARG A 83 6.59 -7.75 7.34
N ALA A 84 7.25 -6.69 7.78
CA ALA A 84 8.07 -5.87 6.91
C ALA A 84 9.18 -6.68 6.24
N LYS A 85 9.41 -6.46 4.95
CA LYS A 85 10.43 -7.15 4.17
C LYS A 85 11.79 -6.48 4.25
N ASP A 86 11.79 -5.16 4.38
CA ASP A 86 12.99 -4.33 4.59
C ASP A 86 12.60 -2.98 5.22
N ASN A 87 13.60 -2.24 5.68
CA ASN A 87 13.45 -0.90 6.25
C ASN A 87 13.51 0.24 5.21
N GLY A 88 13.67 -0.08 3.95
CA GLY A 88 13.81 0.88 2.86
C GLY A 88 12.54 1.01 2.04
N ARG A 89 12.52 0.32 0.90
CA ARG A 89 11.45 0.46 -0.08
C ARG A 89 10.11 -0.07 0.44
N TRP A 90 10.10 -1.22 1.11
CA TRP A 90 8.88 -1.74 1.73
C TRP A 90 8.19 -0.72 2.64
N MET A 91 8.98 -0.09 3.54
CA MET A 91 8.43 0.91 4.47
C MET A 91 7.94 2.15 3.75
N LYS A 92 8.63 2.57 2.68
CA LYS A 92 8.20 3.70 1.85
C LYS A 92 6.87 3.40 1.17
N ASP A 93 6.73 2.23 0.55
CA ASP A 93 5.53 1.84 -0.18
C ASP A 93 4.34 1.63 0.79
N ALA A 94 4.57 1.02 1.95
CA ALA A 94 3.53 0.89 2.97
C ALA A 94 3.03 2.25 3.51
N LYS A 95 3.92 3.25 3.59
CA LYS A 95 3.53 4.62 3.94
C LYS A 95 2.66 5.30 2.89
N LEU A 96 2.86 5.01 1.60
CA LEU A 96 1.94 5.52 0.56
C LEU A 96 0.51 5.01 0.80
N LEU A 97 0.36 3.73 1.17
CA LEU A 97 -0.96 3.18 1.51
C LEU A 97 -1.53 3.81 2.78
N LEU A 98 -0.70 4.05 3.80
CA LEU A 98 -1.13 4.75 5.02
C LEU A 98 -1.63 6.16 4.71
N ASP A 99 -0.88 6.91 3.90
CA ASP A 99 -1.20 8.30 3.58
C ASP A 99 -2.51 8.40 2.78
N VAL A 100 -2.70 7.56 1.77
CA VAL A 100 -3.95 7.56 0.99
C VAL A 100 -5.12 7.06 1.80
N GLY A 101 -4.95 6.03 2.63
CA GLY A 101 -5.98 5.52 3.53
C GLY A 101 -6.40 6.56 4.56
N THR A 102 -5.44 7.31 5.12
CA THR A 102 -5.71 8.41 6.06
C THR A 102 -6.52 9.53 5.40
N LYS A 103 -6.18 9.93 4.18
CA LYS A 103 -6.97 10.90 3.40
C LYS A 103 -8.39 10.38 3.14
N ALA A 104 -8.51 9.09 2.73
CA ALA A 104 -9.81 8.47 2.49
C ALA A 104 -10.68 8.49 3.75
N PHE A 105 -10.12 8.17 4.91
CA PHE A 105 -10.83 8.23 6.18
C PHE A 105 -11.31 9.64 6.51
N ALA A 106 -10.47 10.66 6.29
CA ALA A 106 -10.85 12.05 6.52
C ALA A 106 -12.00 12.49 5.58
N PHE A 107 -11.92 12.19 4.28
CA PHE A 107 -12.97 12.50 3.31
C PHE A 107 -14.26 11.73 3.59
N ALA A 108 -14.20 10.45 3.96
CA ALA A 108 -15.36 9.66 4.32
C ALA A 108 -16.10 10.25 5.55
N LYS A 109 -15.36 10.63 6.58
CA LYS A 109 -15.93 11.34 7.75
C LYS A 109 -16.58 12.66 7.39
N ALA A 110 -15.98 13.40 6.48
CA ALA A 110 -16.52 14.67 5.98
C ALA A 110 -17.67 14.47 4.97
N LYS A 111 -17.98 13.23 4.54
CA LYS A 111 -18.91 12.87 3.47
C LYS A 111 -18.56 13.56 2.14
N ASP A 112 -17.27 13.74 1.90
CA ASP A 112 -16.71 14.36 0.70
C ASP A 112 -16.48 13.30 -0.38
N LEU A 113 -17.48 13.11 -1.24
CA LEU A 113 -17.44 12.12 -2.31
C LEU A 113 -16.40 12.46 -3.38
N ASP A 114 -16.25 13.75 -3.70
CA ASP A 114 -15.30 14.18 -4.74
C ASP A 114 -13.86 14.07 -4.24
N GLY A 115 -13.62 14.38 -2.97
CA GLY A 115 -12.36 14.10 -2.30
C GLY A 115 -11.99 12.61 -2.36
N LEU A 116 -12.94 11.71 -2.07
CA LEU A 116 -12.70 10.25 -2.18
C LEU A 116 -12.37 9.83 -3.61
N LYS A 117 -13.13 10.28 -4.62
CA LYS A 117 -12.87 9.97 -6.03
C LYS A 117 -11.49 10.44 -6.49
N SER A 118 -11.01 11.56 -5.97
CA SER A 118 -9.71 12.12 -6.33
C SER A 118 -8.53 11.25 -5.88
N LEU A 119 -8.75 10.30 -4.97
CA LEU A 119 -7.70 9.42 -4.44
C LEU A 119 -7.40 8.20 -5.31
N ASN A 120 -8.15 7.95 -6.39
CA ASN A 120 -8.02 6.72 -7.17
C ASN A 120 -6.60 6.49 -7.72
N ASP A 121 -5.96 7.52 -8.27
CA ASP A 121 -4.62 7.41 -8.83
C ASP A 121 -3.57 7.20 -7.70
N ASP A 122 -3.68 7.95 -6.61
CA ASP A 122 -2.80 7.79 -5.43
C ASP A 122 -2.91 6.37 -4.85
N LEU A 123 -4.13 5.84 -4.72
CA LEU A 123 -4.38 4.49 -4.21
C LEU A 123 -3.84 3.41 -5.16
N TYR A 124 -4.03 3.59 -6.46
CA TYR A 124 -3.48 2.68 -7.47
C TYR A 124 -1.95 2.65 -7.41
N GLU A 125 -1.30 3.83 -7.33
CA GLU A 125 0.15 3.92 -7.22
C GLU A 125 0.67 3.27 -5.94
N ALA A 126 0.01 3.49 -4.79
CA ALA A 126 0.38 2.85 -3.53
C ALA A 126 0.36 1.31 -3.62
N CYS A 127 -0.65 0.73 -4.30
CA CYS A 127 -0.71 -0.71 -4.53
C CYS A 127 0.37 -1.18 -5.50
N GLN A 128 0.55 -0.46 -6.62
CA GLN A 128 1.40 -0.89 -7.71
C GLN A 128 2.89 -0.80 -7.35
N SER A 129 3.32 0.26 -6.65
CA SER A 129 4.72 0.46 -6.27
C SER A 129 5.25 -0.70 -5.44
N CYS A 130 4.46 -1.17 -4.47
CA CYS A 130 4.81 -2.32 -3.63
C CYS A 130 4.75 -3.65 -4.41
N HIS A 131 3.68 -3.88 -5.20
CA HIS A 131 3.47 -5.15 -5.88
C HIS A 131 4.52 -5.44 -6.95
N VAL A 132 5.09 -4.43 -7.60
CA VAL A 132 6.16 -4.61 -8.59
C VAL A 132 7.37 -5.31 -7.99
N ASP A 133 7.72 -4.99 -6.76
CA ASP A 133 8.94 -5.52 -6.13
C ASP A 133 8.68 -6.75 -5.24
N TYR A 134 7.49 -6.83 -4.61
CA TYR A 134 7.25 -7.79 -3.54
C TYR A 134 6.19 -8.85 -3.86
N ARG A 135 5.45 -8.73 -4.96
CA ARG A 135 4.48 -9.73 -5.40
C ARG A 135 5.03 -10.56 -6.54
N PRO A 136 5.38 -11.84 -6.32
CA PRO A 136 5.92 -12.71 -7.38
C PRO A 136 4.96 -12.77 -8.58
N GLY A 137 5.52 -12.61 -9.78
CA GLY A 137 4.76 -12.69 -11.03
C GLY A 137 3.86 -11.50 -11.35
N TYR A 138 3.88 -10.45 -10.51
CA TYR A 138 3.15 -9.22 -10.82
C TYR A 138 3.76 -8.53 -12.05
N LYS A 139 2.89 -8.18 -13.00
CA LYS A 139 3.28 -7.36 -14.17
C LYS A 139 2.48 -6.07 -14.13
N ARG A 140 3.19 -4.95 -14.21
CA ARG A 140 2.56 -3.64 -14.36
C ARG A 140 1.70 -3.66 -15.62
N ARG A 141 0.44 -3.26 -15.52
CA ARG A 141 -0.37 -3.02 -16.72
C ARG A 141 0.10 -1.74 -17.38
N PRO A 142 0.19 -1.71 -18.71
CA PRO A 142 0.56 -0.52 -19.46
C PRO A 142 -0.47 0.59 -19.27
#